data_6d3a6fc00aa4ff293443af057ee476f6
#
_entry.id   6d3a6fc00aa4ff293443af057ee476f6
#
_cell.length_a   1.000
_cell.length_b   1.000
_cell.length_c   1.000
_cell.angle_alpha   90.00
_cell.angle_beta   90.00
_cell.angle_gamma   90.00
#
_symmetry.space_group_name_H-M   'P 1'
#
loop_
_entity.id
_entity.type
_entity.pdbx_description
1 polymer ?
#
loop_
_entity_poly.entity_id
_entity_poly.type
_entity_poly.pdbx_seq_one_letter_code
_entity_poly.pdbx_strand_id
1 'polypeptide(L)'
;MSRTRPLADILPHSLPPRGLSREEAAAYVGVSPSLFDAMVKDRRMPRPKRINARTVWDGIRLDAAFAALPDDGDGASRDAARDAWGDLAT
;
A
#
# COMPACT_ATOMS: atom_id res chain seq x y z
N MET A 1 12.84 -18.52 -19.49
CA MET A 1 12.89 -18.43 -18.91
C MET A 1 12.35 -18.08 -18.24
N SER A 2 12.09 -17.99 -18.04
CA SER A 2 11.69 -17.60 -17.40
C SER A 2 11.41 -17.81 -16.21
N ARG A 3 12.03 -18.16 -15.60
CA ARG A 3 11.85 -18.31 -14.43
C ARG A 3 11.77 -17.21 -13.78
N THR A 4 10.90 -16.93 -13.16
CA THR A 4 10.70 -15.73 -12.44
C THR A 4 11.32 -15.83 -11.09
N ARG A 5 12.23 -14.93 -10.81
CA ARG A 5 12.81 -14.89 -9.48
C ARG A 5 11.99 -13.97 -8.63
N PRO A 6 11.88 -14.23 -7.32
CA PRO A 6 11.26 -13.28 -6.43
C PRO A 6 11.99 -11.94 -6.50
N LEU A 7 11.25 -10.86 -6.37
CA LEU A 7 11.86 -9.54 -6.42
C LEU A 7 12.94 -9.37 -5.38
N ALA A 8 12.77 -9.99 -4.22
CA ALA A 8 13.77 -9.89 -3.16
C ALA A 8 15.10 -10.46 -3.57
N ASP A 9 15.12 -11.41 -4.51
CA ASP A 9 16.37 -11.99 -5.00
C ASP A 9 17.05 -11.13 -6.05
N ILE A 10 16.29 -10.22 -6.66
CA ILE A 10 16.80 -9.39 -7.74
C ILE A 10 17.26 -8.04 -7.22
N LEU A 11 16.53 -7.48 -6.28
CA LEU A 11 16.81 -6.15 -5.76
C LEU A 11 17.45 -6.23 -4.38
N PRO A 12 18.33 -5.28 -4.05
CA PRO A 12 18.85 -5.22 -2.69
C PRO A 12 17.73 -5.04 -1.69
N HIS A 13 17.94 -5.57 -0.50
CA HIS A 13 16.94 -5.44 0.56
C HIS A 13 16.59 -4.00 0.88
N SER A 14 17.56 -3.10 0.72
CA SER A 14 17.35 -1.69 1.03
C SER A 14 16.64 -0.94 -0.09
N LEU A 15 16.39 -1.60 -1.21
CA LEU A 15 15.80 -0.95 -2.38
C LEU A 15 14.53 -1.68 -2.78
N PRO A 16 13.37 -1.23 -2.30
CA PRO A 16 12.13 -1.89 -2.66
C PRO A 16 11.82 -1.71 -4.14
N PRO A 17 11.09 -2.63 -4.74
CA PRO A 17 10.70 -2.46 -6.14
C PRO A 17 9.76 -1.27 -6.28
N ARG A 18 9.85 -0.57 -7.39
CA ARG A 18 8.97 0.56 -7.62
C ARG A 18 7.54 0.12 -7.90
N GLY A 19 7.38 -1.00 -8.59
CA GLY A 19 6.05 -1.52 -8.88
C GLY A 19 5.69 -2.62 -7.90
N LEU A 20 4.56 -2.50 -7.24
CA LEU A 20 4.15 -3.40 -6.17
C LEU A 20 2.81 -4.03 -6.48
N SER A 21 2.68 -5.32 -6.15
CA SER A 21 1.39 -6.00 -6.25
C SER A 21 0.46 -5.48 -5.15
N ARG A 22 -0.79 -5.93 -5.18
CA ARG A 22 -1.77 -5.55 -4.16
C ARG A 22 -1.28 -5.90 -2.76
N GLU A 23 -0.82 -7.13 -2.58
CA GLU A 23 -0.35 -7.58 -1.27
C GLU A 23 0.91 -6.84 -0.85
N GLU A 24 1.81 -6.63 -1.81
CA GLU A 24 3.04 -5.90 -1.52
C GLU A 24 2.75 -4.45 -1.18
N ALA A 25 1.82 -3.83 -1.91
CA ALA A 25 1.46 -2.44 -1.65
C ALA A 25 0.83 -2.29 -0.26
N ALA A 26 -0.06 -3.21 0.10
CA ALA A 26 -0.67 -3.18 1.41
C ALA A 26 0.39 -3.32 2.50
N ALA A 27 1.29 -4.27 2.35
CA ALA A 27 2.36 -4.47 3.33
C ALA A 27 3.28 -3.24 3.39
N TYR A 28 3.53 -2.63 2.25
CA TYR A 28 4.40 -1.47 2.18
C TYR A 28 3.87 -0.30 3.02
N VAL A 29 2.55 -0.10 3.01
CA VAL A 29 1.96 0.96 3.82
C VAL A 29 1.46 0.44 5.18
N GLY A 30 1.67 -0.83 5.46
CA GLY A 30 1.44 -1.37 6.80
C GLY A 30 0.02 -1.74 7.13
N VAL A 31 -0.77 -2.11 6.14
CA VAL A 31 -2.17 -2.46 6.38
C VAL A 31 -2.50 -3.80 5.72
N SER A 32 -3.67 -4.34 6.06
CA SER A 32 -4.15 -5.55 5.41
C SER A 32 -4.55 -5.25 3.98
N PRO A 33 -4.55 -6.26 3.10
CA PRO A 33 -5.04 -6.05 1.74
C PRO A 33 -6.47 -5.54 1.68
N SER A 34 -7.32 -6.01 2.58
CA SER A 34 -8.72 -5.55 2.61
C SER A 34 -8.83 -4.07 2.94
N LEU A 35 -8.06 -3.63 3.94
CA LEU A 35 -8.06 -2.21 4.28
C LEU A 35 -7.45 -1.40 3.15
N PHE A 36 -6.38 -1.93 2.54
CA PHE A 36 -5.76 -1.26 1.41
C PHE A 36 -6.78 -1.05 0.28
N ASP A 37 -7.57 -2.07 -0.03
CA ASP A 37 -8.61 -1.94 -1.06
C ASP A 37 -9.58 -0.81 -0.73
N ALA A 38 -9.99 -0.72 0.53
CA ALA A 38 -10.90 0.34 0.95
C ALA A 38 -10.26 1.70 0.80
N MET A 39 -8.96 1.80 1.09
CA MET A 39 -8.25 3.06 0.98
C MET A 39 -8.08 3.49 -0.48
N VAL A 40 -7.93 2.54 -1.39
CA VAL A 40 -7.88 2.85 -2.81
C VAL A 40 -9.26 3.34 -3.26
N LYS A 41 -10.30 2.68 -2.78
CA LYS A 41 -11.65 3.01 -3.17
C LYS A 41 -12.05 4.41 -2.72
N ASP A 42 -11.65 4.81 -1.52
CA ASP A 42 -11.99 6.15 -1.02
C ASP A 42 -10.90 7.17 -1.32
N ARG A 43 -9.92 6.79 -2.13
CA ARG A 43 -8.89 7.66 -2.66
C ARG A 43 -7.86 8.13 -1.66
N ARG A 44 -7.74 7.45 -0.54
CA ARG A 44 -6.61 7.69 0.36
C ARG A 44 -5.32 7.09 -0.20
N MET A 45 -5.46 6.07 -1.06
CA MET A 45 -4.32 5.47 -1.74
C MET A 45 -4.50 5.60 -3.24
N PRO A 46 -3.40 5.63 -4.00
CA PRO A 46 -3.51 5.84 -5.45
C PRO A 46 -4.06 4.63 -6.16
N ARG A 47 -4.58 4.86 -7.34
CA ARG A 47 -5.04 3.78 -8.20
C ARG A 47 -3.84 3.03 -8.76
N PRO A 48 -4.01 1.76 -9.04
CA PRO A 48 -2.93 0.99 -9.65
C PRO A 48 -2.76 1.31 -11.13
N LYS A 49 -1.61 0.97 -11.63
CA LYS A 49 -1.34 0.99 -13.06
C LYS A 49 -1.61 -0.39 -13.62
N ARG A 50 -2.02 -0.43 -14.87
CA ARG A 50 -2.26 -1.69 -15.55
C ARG A 50 -1.12 -1.93 -16.53
N ILE A 51 -0.44 -3.04 -16.37
CA ILE A 51 0.62 -3.43 -17.30
C ILE A 51 0.23 -4.77 -17.86
N ASN A 52 -0.30 -4.78 -19.09
CA ASN A 52 -0.91 -5.96 -19.68
C ASN A 52 -1.99 -6.48 -18.72
N ALA A 53 -1.86 -7.69 -18.23
CA ALA A 53 -2.84 -8.26 -17.32
C ALA A 53 -2.52 -8.00 -15.85
N ARG A 54 -1.44 -7.30 -15.57
CA ARG A 54 -1.00 -7.12 -14.20
C ARG A 54 -1.44 -5.77 -13.65
N THR A 55 -1.76 -5.78 -12.38
CA THR A 55 -2.13 -4.58 -11.65
C THR A 55 -1.00 -4.26 -10.69
N VAL A 56 -0.44 -3.06 -10.81
CA VAL A 56 0.78 -2.68 -10.09
C VAL A 56 0.62 -1.30 -9.50
N TRP A 57 1.04 -1.12 -8.25
CA TRP A 57 1.03 0.19 -7.60
C TRP A 57 2.43 0.81 -7.67
N ASP A 58 2.45 2.12 -7.89
CA ASP A 58 3.70 2.89 -7.92
C ASP A 58 4.12 3.21 -6.48
N GLY A 59 5.28 2.70 -6.08
CA GLY A 59 5.79 2.92 -4.72
C GLY A 59 5.97 4.39 -4.37
N ILE A 60 6.37 5.21 -5.34
CA ILE A 60 6.53 6.63 -5.09
C ILE A 60 5.19 7.29 -4.79
N ARG A 61 4.15 6.88 -5.50
CA ARG A 61 2.81 7.40 -5.24
C ARG A 61 2.27 6.89 -3.91
N LEU A 62 2.61 5.66 -3.53
CA LEU A 62 2.23 5.13 -2.23
C LEU A 62 2.86 5.95 -1.11
N ASP A 63 4.14 6.31 -1.27
CA ASP A 63 4.82 7.16 -0.30
C ASP A 63 4.12 8.49 -0.14
N ALA A 64 3.79 9.13 -1.26
CA ALA A 64 3.12 10.43 -1.21
C ALA A 64 1.75 10.33 -0.56
N ALA A 65 1.02 9.29 -0.88
CA ALA A 65 -0.31 9.09 -0.31
C ALA A 65 -0.23 8.81 1.19
N PHE A 66 0.75 8.01 1.59
CA PHE A 66 0.95 7.70 2.98
C PHE A 66 1.29 8.98 3.77
N ALA A 67 2.17 9.80 3.21
CA ALA A 67 2.54 11.05 3.85
C ALA A 67 1.36 12.01 3.99
N ALA A 68 0.38 11.88 3.12
CA ALA A 68 -0.79 12.76 3.15
C ALA A 68 -1.86 12.31 4.14
N LEU A 69 -1.73 11.10 4.70
CA LEU A 69 -2.69 10.65 5.70
C LEU A 69 -2.58 11.50 6.96
N PRO A 70 -3.70 11.81 7.60
CA PRO A 70 -3.64 12.61 8.82
C PRO A 70 -3.00 11.84 9.96
N ASP A 71 -2.27 12.57 10.80
CA ASP A 71 -1.70 11.97 11.98
C ASP A 71 -2.75 11.75 13.04
N ASP A 72 -2.48 10.80 13.91
CA ASP A 72 -3.32 10.59 15.06
C ASP A 72 -3.27 11.86 15.91
N GLY A 73 -4.42 12.34 16.33
CA GLY A 73 -4.48 13.57 17.07
C GLY A 73 -4.96 14.76 16.26
N ASP A 74 -5.01 14.65 14.96
CA ASP A 74 -5.71 15.63 14.15
C ASP A 74 -7.18 15.51 14.44
N GLY A 75 -7.81 16.59 14.73
CA GLY A 75 -9.15 16.60 15.25
C GLY A 75 -10.09 15.55 14.71
N ALA A 76 -10.28 15.53 13.43
CA ALA A 76 -11.29 14.66 12.84
C ALA A 76 -10.91 13.20 12.77
N SER A 77 -9.70 12.89 13.12
CA SER A 77 -9.18 11.56 12.85
C SER A 77 -9.41 10.56 13.98
N ARG A 78 -9.98 10.97 15.08
CA ARG A 78 -10.08 10.07 16.21
C ARG A 78 -10.88 8.81 15.89
N ASP A 79 -12.03 8.97 15.28
CA ASP A 79 -12.84 7.84 14.89
C ASP A 79 -12.20 7.03 13.78
N ALA A 80 -11.58 7.71 12.84
CA ALA A 80 -10.88 7.04 11.76
C ALA A 80 -9.72 6.22 12.29
N ALA A 81 -8.98 6.76 13.24
CA ALA A 81 -7.88 6.04 13.85
C ALA A 81 -8.37 4.80 14.59
N ARG A 82 -9.49 4.94 15.27
CA ARG A 82 -10.07 3.81 15.99
C ARG A 82 -10.47 2.71 15.02
N ASP A 83 -11.08 3.07 13.90
CA ASP A 83 -11.47 2.08 12.91
C ASP A 83 -10.25 1.37 12.33
N ALA A 84 -9.18 2.11 12.08
CA ALA A 84 -7.96 1.51 11.57
C ALA A 84 -7.38 0.50 12.57
N TRP A 85 -7.37 0.87 13.84
CA TRP A 85 -6.89 -0.03 14.87
C TRP A 85 -7.78 -1.24 15.03
N GLY A 86 -9.09 -1.03 14.90
CA GLY A 86 -10.03 -2.13 14.94
C GLY A 86 -9.77 -3.15 13.84
N ASP A 87 -9.48 -2.66 12.65
CA ASP A 87 -9.16 -3.53 11.54
C ASP A 87 -7.88 -4.32 11.79
N LEU A 88 -6.89 -3.66 12.35
CA LEU A 88 -5.63 -4.34 12.65
C LEU A 88 -5.78 -5.35 13.78
N ALA A 89 -6.69 -5.09 14.70
CA ALA A 89 -6.89 -5.99 15.82
C ALA A 89 -7.62 -7.26 15.43
N THR A 90 -8.30 -7.24 14.30
CA THR A 90 -8.98 -8.43 13.84
C THR A 90 -8.12 -9.24 12.92
#